data_3ef846aac1be2b7018477fb9a490015f
#
_entry.id   3ef846aac1be2b7018477fb9a490015f
#
_cell.length_a   1.000
_cell.length_b   1.000
_cell.length_c   1.000
_cell.angle_alpha   90.00
_cell.angle_beta   90.00
_cell.angle_gamma   90.00
#
_symmetry.space_group_name_H-M   'P 1'
#
loop_
_entity.id
_entity.type
_entity.pdbx_description
1 polymer ?
#
loop_
_entity_poly.entity_id
_entity_poly.type
_entity_poly.pdbx_seq_one_letter_code
_entity_poly.pdbx_strand_id
1 'polypeptide(L)'
;MATAFQTITSSPTQLTYNYNGWDSMILTNLHATSAVVVGFYIILKNSSGGPVGNPLSYFLKNVKIPAGVSLKLEEDEFSYDNSKYLAYITFSGHSEGINITTRRK
;
A
#
# COMPACT_ATOMS: atom_id res chain seq x y z
N MET A 1 -0.57 21.46 1.89
CA MET A 1 -0.98 20.06 1.74
C MET A 1 -0.21 19.41 0.60
N ALA A 2 0.37 18.26 0.83
CA ALA A 2 1.09 17.51 -0.20
C ALA A 2 0.27 16.29 -0.62
N THR A 3 0.37 15.92 -1.89
CA THR A 3 -0.28 14.74 -2.44
C THR A 3 0.77 13.95 -3.21
N ALA A 4 0.82 12.64 -3.00
CA ALA A 4 1.69 11.74 -3.73
C ALA A 4 0.87 10.70 -4.48
N PHE A 5 1.35 10.30 -5.66
CA PHE A 5 0.70 9.32 -6.51
C PHE A 5 1.70 8.22 -6.85
N GLN A 6 1.23 6.99 -6.85
CA GLN A 6 2.03 5.84 -7.25
C GLN A 6 1.12 4.80 -7.89
N THR A 7 1.53 4.27 -9.05
CA THR A 7 0.80 3.17 -9.69
C THR A 7 1.59 1.88 -9.47
N ILE A 8 0.93 0.86 -8.93
CA ILE A 8 1.53 -0.44 -8.63
C ILE A 8 1.09 -1.42 -9.70
N THR A 9 2.04 -1.97 -10.47
CA THR A 9 1.77 -2.94 -11.53
C THR A 9 2.44 -4.28 -11.29
N SER A 10 3.21 -4.42 -10.23
CA SER A 10 3.84 -5.68 -9.82
C SER A 10 3.52 -5.97 -8.36
N SER A 11 3.59 -7.22 -7.97
CA SER A 11 3.26 -7.66 -6.61
C SER A 11 4.29 -8.67 -6.10
N PRO A 12 4.86 -8.45 -4.91
CA PRO A 12 4.68 -7.28 -4.04
C PRO A 12 5.53 -6.08 -4.52
N THR A 13 5.10 -4.88 -4.22
CA THR A 13 5.85 -3.65 -4.50
C THR A 13 6.09 -2.88 -3.21
N GLN A 14 7.34 -2.52 -2.97
CA GLN A 14 7.70 -1.68 -1.83
C GLN A 14 7.21 -0.25 -2.08
N LEU A 15 6.58 0.34 -1.07
CA LEU A 15 6.19 1.74 -1.13
C LEU A 15 7.43 2.63 -1.07
N THR A 16 7.54 3.56 -2.02
CA THR A 16 8.73 4.39 -2.18
C THR A 16 8.68 5.69 -1.38
N TYR A 17 7.51 6.06 -0.91
CA TYR A 17 7.35 7.27 -0.11
C TYR A 17 7.35 6.96 1.37
N ASN A 18 7.81 7.93 2.16
CA ASN A 18 7.65 7.88 3.61
C ASN A 18 6.25 8.36 3.95
N TYR A 19 5.39 7.45 4.37
CA TYR A 19 3.99 7.76 4.69
C TYR A 19 3.76 8.04 6.17
N ASN A 20 4.81 8.10 6.96
CA ASN A 20 4.68 8.47 8.38
C ASN A 20 4.17 9.92 8.48
N GLY A 21 3.07 10.11 9.21
CA GLY A 21 2.45 11.42 9.37
C GLY A 21 1.53 11.85 8.22
N TRP A 22 1.21 10.97 7.30
CA TRP A 22 0.26 11.26 6.22
C TRP A 22 -1.17 11.00 6.70
N ASP A 23 -2.11 11.79 6.17
CA ASP A 23 -3.51 11.77 6.63
C ASP A 23 -4.33 10.63 6.08
N SER A 24 -4.16 10.33 4.80
CA SER A 24 -5.02 9.36 4.14
C SER A 24 -4.30 8.71 2.96
N MET A 25 -4.72 7.49 2.65
CA MET A 25 -4.27 6.74 1.48
C MET A 25 -5.49 6.19 0.77
N ILE A 26 -5.54 6.36 -0.54
CA ILE A 26 -6.64 5.85 -1.37
C ILE A 26 -6.05 4.84 -2.36
N LEU A 27 -6.57 3.62 -2.31
CA LEU A 27 -6.20 2.54 -3.23
C LEU A 27 -7.32 2.39 -4.25
N THR A 28 -7.02 2.58 -5.53
CA THR A 28 -8.01 2.51 -6.60
C THR A 28 -7.70 1.34 -7.51
N ASN A 29 -8.70 0.47 -7.72
CA ASN A 29 -8.62 -0.60 -8.69
C ASN A 29 -8.77 -0.01 -10.10
N LEU A 30 -7.74 -0.13 -10.92
CA LEU A 30 -7.70 0.48 -12.26
C LEU A 30 -8.43 -0.33 -13.32
N HIS A 31 -8.81 -1.58 -13.03
CA HIS A 31 -9.45 -2.43 -14.02
C HIS A 31 -10.92 -2.05 -14.21
N ALA A 32 -11.39 -2.11 -15.45
CA ALA A 32 -12.76 -1.71 -15.77
C ALA A 32 -13.80 -2.77 -15.36
N THR A 33 -13.42 -4.05 -15.30
CA THR A 33 -14.37 -5.14 -15.11
C THR A 33 -13.99 -6.17 -14.07
N SER A 34 -12.72 -6.26 -13.67
CA SER A 34 -12.24 -7.28 -12.74
C SER A 34 -11.90 -6.70 -11.38
N ALA A 35 -12.31 -7.40 -10.32
CA ALA A 35 -11.92 -7.05 -8.96
C ALA A 35 -10.44 -7.37 -8.73
N VAL A 36 -9.86 -6.70 -7.73
CA VAL A 36 -8.50 -6.97 -7.27
C VAL A 36 -8.54 -7.32 -5.78
N VAL A 37 -7.67 -8.23 -5.35
CA VAL A 37 -7.48 -8.55 -3.93
C VAL A 37 -6.16 -7.95 -3.51
N VAL A 38 -6.19 -7.09 -2.49
CA VAL A 38 -5.00 -6.35 -2.06
C VAL A 38 -4.58 -6.73 -0.66
N GLY A 39 -3.27 -6.60 -0.41
CA GLY A 39 -2.68 -6.70 0.90
C GLY A 39 -1.76 -5.52 1.13
N PHE A 40 -1.63 -5.10 2.36
CA PHE A 40 -0.73 -4.02 2.77
C PHE A 40 -0.08 -4.44 4.09
N TYR A 41 1.21 -4.66 4.08
CA TYR A 41 1.91 -5.14 5.27
C TYR A 41 3.21 -4.39 5.49
N ILE A 42 3.71 -4.48 6.74
CA ILE A 42 5.04 -3.99 7.10
C ILE A 42 5.94 -5.16 7.46
N ILE A 43 7.22 -4.99 7.20
CA ILE A 43 8.26 -5.96 7.51
C ILE A 43 9.45 -5.23 8.15
N LEU A 44 10.18 -5.91 9.02
CA LEU A 44 11.32 -5.31 9.70
C LEU A 44 12.43 -4.96 8.71
N LYS A 45 13.02 -3.79 8.90
CA LYS A 45 14.13 -3.30 8.09
C LYS A 45 15.45 -3.70 8.76
N ASN A 46 16.40 -4.21 7.97
CA ASN A 46 17.75 -4.52 8.48
C ASN A 46 18.64 -3.27 8.45
N SER A 47 19.88 -3.40 8.92
CA SER A 47 20.84 -2.29 8.99
C SER A 47 21.23 -1.75 7.61
N SER A 48 21.06 -2.53 6.55
CA SER A 48 21.32 -2.11 5.16
C SER A 48 20.08 -1.53 4.48
N GLY A 49 18.94 -1.47 5.17
CA GLY A 49 17.71 -0.93 4.64
C GLY A 49 16.83 -1.92 3.90
N GLY A 50 17.17 -3.22 3.91
CA GLY A 50 16.39 -4.26 3.25
C GLY A 50 15.44 -4.98 4.19
N PRO A 51 14.54 -5.82 3.66
CA PRO A 51 13.60 -6.57 4.51
C PRO A 51 14.27 -7.72 5.24
N VAL A 52 13.79 -8.02 6.44
CA VAL A 52 14.28 -9.11 7.27
C VAL A 52 13.10 -9.93 7.79
N GLY A 53 13.13 -11.24 7.53
CA GLY A 53 12.13 -12.17 8.06
C GLY A 53 10.81 -12.11 7.33
N ASN A 54 9.75 -12.37 8.06
CA ASN A 54 8.38 -12.42 7.52
C ASN A 54 7.63 -11.12 7.82
N PRO A 55 6.50 -10.87 7.13
CA PRO A 55 5.67 -9.72 7.48
C PRO A 55 5.30 -9.70 8.96
N LEU A 56 5.46 -8.55 9.59
CA LEU A 56 5.17 -8.38 11.02
C LEU A 56 3.71 -8.06 11.29
N SER A 57 3.13 -7.26 10.43
CA SER A 57 1.75 -6.81 10.61
C SER A 57 1.13 -6.46 9.27
N TYR A 58 -0.16 -6.76 9.13
CA TYR A 58 -0.95 -6.39 7.95
C TYR A 58 -1.91 -5.27 8.32
N PHE A 59 -1.87 -4.19 7.55
CA PHE A 59 -2.93 -3.17 7.61
C PHE A 59 -4.15 -3.65 6.82
N LEU A 60 -3.90 -4.36 5.70
CA LEU A 60 -4.92 -5.02 4.90
C LEU A 60 -4.43 -6.41 4.56
N LYS A 61 -5.33 -7.41 4.61
CA LYS A 61 -5.00 -8.77 4.19
C LYS A 61 -6.17 -9.35 3.40
N ASN A 62 -5.92 -9.66 2.12
CA ASN A 62 -6.92 -10.26 1.23
C ASN A 62 -8.21 -9.43 1.14
N VAL A 63 -8.08 -8.11 1.01
CA VAL A 63 -9.23 -7.22 0.88
C VAL A 63 -9.57 -7.05 -0.59
N LYS A 64 -10.81 -7.36 -0.95
CA LYS A 64 -11.28 -7.29 -2.33
C LYS A 64 -11.77 -5.87 -2.65
N ILE A 65 -11.23 -5.29 -3.72
CA ILE A 65 -11.69 -4.00 -4.24
C ILE A 65 -12.35 -4.27 -5.58
N PRO A 66 -13.67 -4.06 -5.71
CA PRO A 66 -14.36 -4.22 -6.99
C PRO A 66 -13.80 -3.32 -8.09
N ALA A 67 -14.09 -3.67 -9.34
CA ALA A 67 -13.64 -2.91 -10.50
C ALA A 67 -14.04 -1.43 -10.39
N GLY A 68 -13.10 -0.53 -10.64
CA GLY A 68 -13.34 0.90 -10.63
C GLY A 68 -13.62 1.53 -9.27
N VAL A 69 -13.47 0.77 -8.18
CA VAL A 69 -13.77 1.24 -6.82
C VAL A 69 -12.47 1.62 -6.11
N SER A 70 -12.57 2.57 -5.20
CA SER A 70 -11.46 3.02 -4.35
C SER A 70 -11.71 2.63 -2.90
N LEU A 71 -10.64 2.23 -2.20
CA LEU A 71 -10.63 1.99 -0.77
C LEU A 71 -9.81 3.07 -0.10
N LYS A 72 -10.39 3.77 0.87
CA LYS A 72 -9.71 4.83 1.60
C LYS A 72 -9.26 4.34 2.97
N LEU A 73 -8.01 4.59 3.31
CA LEU A 73 -7.44 4.34 4.62
C LEU A 73 -7.18 5.66 5.33
N GLU A 74 -7.58 5.76 6.58
CA GLU A 74 -7.30 6.92 7.40
C GLU A 74 -5.90 6.80 8.05
N GLU A 75 -5.42 7.87 8.66
CA GLU A 75 -4.07 7.96 9.21
C GLU A 75 -3.72 6.80 10.15
N ASP A 76 -4.60 6.46 11.08
CA ASP A 76 -4.36 5.41 12.07
C ASP A 76 -4.45 4.00 11.51
N GLU A 77 -4.88 3.84 10.25
CA GLU A 77 -5.02 2.54 9.61
C GLU A 77 -3.79 2.14 8.78
N PHE A 78 -2.87 3.08 8.52
CA PHE A 78 -1.71 2.77 7.68
C PHE A 78 -0.40 3.42 8.14
N SER A 79 -0.40 4.13 9.25
CA SER A 79 0.82 4.78 9.76
C SER A 79 1.83 3.76 10.27
N TYR A 80 3.11 3.98 9.95
CA TYR A 80 4.20 3.14 10.44
C TYR A 80 5.48 3.97 10.52
N ASP A 81 6.43 3.50 11.35
CA ASP A 81 7.74 4.14 11.49
C ASP A 81 8.69 3.62 10.41
N ASN A 82 8.91 4.43 9.38
CA ASN A 82 9.69 4.00 8.25
C ASN A 82 11.21 3.97 8.52
N SER A 83 11.66 4.39 9.70
CA SER A 83 13.03 4.15 10.14
C SER A 83 13.27 2.70 10.57
N LYS A 84 12.20 1.98 10.92
CA LYS A 84 12.26 0.60 11.42
C LYS A 84 11.64 -0.40 10.47
N TYR A 85 10.69 0.00 9.63
CA TYR A 85 9.88 -0.91 8.82
C TYR A 85 9.85 -0.50 7.37
N LEU A 86 9.72 -1.49 6.50
CA LEU A 86 9.38 -1.30 5.10
C LEU A 86 7.91 -1.68 4.89
N ALA A 87 7.24 -1.00 3.99
CA ALA A 87 5.85 -1.29 3.67
C ALA A 87 5.72 -1.80 2.24
N TYR A 88 4.90 -2.81 2.06
CA TYR A 88 4.65 -3.42 0.76
C TYR A 88 3.16 -3.51 0.48
N ILE A 89 2.81 -3.34 -0.80
CA ILE A 89 1.46 -3.58 -1.31
C ILE A 89 1.50 -4.82 -2.18
N THR A 90 0.54 -5.71 -1.99
CA THR A 90 0.34 -6.86 -2.86
C THR A 90 -1.02 -6.75 -3.54
N PHE A 91 -1.14 -7.32 -4.74
CA PHE A 91 -2.43 -7.42 -5.40
C PHE A 91 -2.48 -8.66 -6.28
N SER A 92 -3.69 -9.15 -6.51
CA SER A 92 -3.94 -10.26 -7.42
C SER A 92 -5.32 -10.08 -8.06
N GLY A 93 -5.52 -10.68 -9.23
CA GLY A 93 -6.78 -10.63 -9.96
C GLY A 93 -6.64 -10.10 -11.38
N HIS A 94 -5.68 -9.21 -11.63
CA HIS A 94 -5.36 -8.73 -12.97
C HIS A 94 -3.99 -8.04 -12.98
N SER A 95 -3.50 -7.65 -14.15
CA SER A 95 -2.18 -7.07 -14.33
C SER A 95 -2.19 -5.54 -14.54
N GLU A 96 -3.35 -4.89 -14.58
CA GLU A 96 -3.42 -3.43 -14.78
C GLU A 96 -3.00 -2.65 -13.54
N GLY A 97 -3.06 -3.28 -12.38
CA GLY A 97 -2.55 -2.72 -11.15
C GLY A 97 -3.54 -1.87 -10.39
N ILE A 98 -3.01 -1.19 -9.40
CA ILE A 98 -3.76 -0.29 -8.54
C ILE A 98 -3.04 1.04 -8.48
N ASN A 99 -3.82 2.11 -8.33
CA ASN A 99 -3.30 3.45 -8.10
C ASN A 99 -3.36 3.76 -6.61
N ILE A 100 -2.28 4.32 -6.08
CA ILE A 100 -2.22 4.77 -4.70
C ILE A 100 -2.11 6.28 -4.69
N THR A 101 -3.06 6.93 -4.04
CA THR A 101 -3.04 8.38 -3.82
C THR A 101 -2.97 8.64 -2.33
N THR A 102 -1.95 9.37 -1.88
CA THR A 102 -1.79 9.69 -0.47
C THR A 102 -1.80 11.19 -0.29
N ARG A 103 -2.35 11.63 0.84
CA ARG A 103 -2.42 13.05 1.19
C ARG A 103 -1.77 13.28 2.54
N ARG A 104 -1.08 14.41 2.63
CA ARG A 104 -0.38 14.84 3.83
C ARG A 104 -0.99 16.15 4.31
N LYS A 105 -1.04 16.32 5.61
CA LYS A 105 -1.50 17.58 6.21
C LYS A 105 -0.64 18.76 5.81
#